data_3e5ec3a37398933d18fed02fca25cb39
#
_entry.id   3e5ec3a37398933d18fed02fca25cb39
#
_cell.length_a   1.000
_cell.length_b   1.000
_cell.length_c   1.000
_cell.angle_alpha   90.00
_cell.angle_beta   90.00
_cell.angle_gamma   90.00
#
_symmetry.space_group_name_H-M   'P 1'
#
loop_
_entity.id
_entity.type
_entity.pdbx_description
1 polymer ?
#
loop_
_entity_poly.entity_id
_entity_poly.type
_entity_poly.pdbx_seq_one_letter_code
_entity_poly.pdbx_strand_id
1 'polypeptide(L)'
;MMKKLTGKVAIVTGASSGIGRATALLFAQEGARVVVGARRQVELDSLVAQIKAAGGDAIALAGDVVSEVYAKALVELALQQYGRLDIAFNNAGILGEMGPSPEVSAQGFNDALQTNLTSAFLGAKYQLPVMAHQGGGSIIFTSTFVGYSFAFPGVAAYAASKAGLIGLTQALATEFGPQQVRVNAILPGAVDTPMYRQMNDSAEAQAYIANLHALKRVATPEELARSVLYLASDDSSFVTGTASLVDGGASISRS
;
A
#
# COMPACT_ATOMS: atom_id res chain seq x y z
N MET A 1 -1.34 -24.49 11.15
CA MET A 1 -1.73 -24.06 9.78
C MET A 1 -0.48 -23.85 8.97
N MET A 2 -0.48 -24.17 7.66
CA MET A 2 0.62 -23.81 6.77
C MET A 2 0.68 -22.28 6.60
N LYS A 3 1.88 -21.71 6.67
CA LYS A 3 2.09 -20.28 6.43
C LYS A 3 1.83 -19.97 4.95
N LYS A 4 1.06 -18.92 4.66
CA LYS A 4 0.59 -18.59 3.30
C LYS A 4 1.65 -18.07 2.34
N LEU A 5 2.76 -17.52 2.86
CA LEU A 5 3.82 -16.89 2.08
C LEU A 5 5.17 -17.59 2.24
N THR A 6 5.18 -18.87 2.63
CA THR A 6 6.43 -19.64 2.79
C THR A 6 7.26 -19.60 1.53
N GLY A 7 8.53 -19.15 1.64
CA GLY A 7 9.48 -19.08 0.52
C GLY A 7 9.27 -17.91 -0.43
N LYS A 8 8.24 -17.08 -0.24
CA LYS A 8 8.01 -15.87 -1.02
C LYS A 8 8.91 -14.71 -0.54
N VAL A 9 9.21 -13.79 -1.44
CA VAL A 9 9.92 -12.55 -1.19
C VAL A 9 8.99 -11.37 -1.48
N ALA A 10 8.88 -10.45 -0.52
CA ALA A 10 7.98 -9.31 -0.61
C ALA A 10 8.74 -7.98 -0.46
N ILE A 11 8.40 -6.98 -1.26
CA ILE A 11 8.72 -5.57 -1.02
C ILE A 11 7.50 -4.89 -0.40
N VAL A 12 7.71 -4.10 0.66
CA VAL A 12 6.68 -3.26 1.28
C VAL A 12 7.19 -1.84 1.40
N THR A 13 6.56 -0.88 0.69
CA THR A 13 6.89 0.54 0.81
C THR A 13 5.97 1.24 1.82
N GLY A 14 6.43 2.36 2.39
CA GLY A 14 5.73 3.03 3.49
C GLY A 14 5.67 2.19 4.77
N ALA A 15 6.68 1.32 4.97
CA ALA A 15 6.72 0.33 6.04
C ALA A 15 7.06 0.92 7.43
N SER A 16 7.37 2.20 7.54
CA SER A 16 7.76 2.82 8.82
C SER A 16 6.61 2.98 9.83
N SER A 17 5.35 2.87 9.40
CA SER A 17 4.17 3.00 10.26
C SER A 17 2.90 2.44 9.62
N GLY A 18 1.79 2.42 10.37
CA GLY A 18 0.45 2.13 9.88
C GLY A 18 0.31 0.81 9.13
N ILE A 19 -0.43 0.85 8.01
CA ILE A 19 -0.76 -0.33 7.20
C ILE A 19 0.49 -1.04 6.68
N GLY A 20 1.49 -0.27 6.19
CA GLY A 20 2.72 -0.86 5.65
C GLY A 20 3.50 -1.64 6.71
N ARG A 21 3.63 -1.09 7.94
CA ARG A 21 4.30 -1.75 9.06
C ARG A 21 3.58 -3.02 9.49
N ALA A 22 2.26 -2.96 9.65
CA ALA A 22 1.43 -4.11 10.02
C ALA A 22 1.50 -5.21 8.93
N THR A 23 1.49 -4.82 7.65
CA THR A 23 1.61 -5.76 6.53
C THR A 23 2.98 -6.45 6.51
N ALA A 24 4.07 -5.71 6.71
CA ALA A 24 5.42 -6.29 6.75
C ALA A 24 5.58 -7.31 7.89
N LEU A 25 5.04 -7.00 9.08
CA LEU A 25 5.00 -7.93 10.22
C LEU A 25 4.21 -9.20 9.88
N LEU A 26 3.00 -9.03 9.34
CA LEU A 26 2.14 -10.17 8.97
C LEU A 26 2.76 -11.03 7.86
N PHE A 27 3.36 -10.42 6.84
CA PHE A 27 4.01 -11.16 5.76
C PHE A 27 5.17 -12.01 6.28
N ALA A 28 6.00 -11.46 7.19
CA ALA A 28 7.08 -12.20 7.82
C ALA A 28 6.56 -13.35 8.71
N GLN A 29 5.48 -13.13 9.48
CA GLN A 29 4.80 -14.17 10.26
C GLN A 29 4.28 -15.31 9.37
N GLU A 30 3.78 -14.97 8.18
CA GLU A 30 3.30 -15.91 7.17
C GLU A 30 4.42 -16.53 6.31
N GLY A 31 5.69 -16.29 6.66
CA GLY A 31 6.86 -16.96 6.11
C GLY A 31 7.51 -16.28 4.90
N ALA A 32 7.12 -15.05 4.57
CA ALA A 32 7.82 -14.26 3.58
C ALA A 32 9.14 -13.70 4.11
N ARG A 33 10.12 -13.53 3.23
CA ARG A 33 11.29 -12.67 3.43
C ARG A 33 10.93 -11.27 2.93
N VAL A 34 11.14 -10.24 3.75
CA VAL A 34 10.56 -8.91 3.49
C VAL A 34 11.63 -7.84 3.31
N VAL A 35 11.60 -7.14 2.19
CA VAL A 35 12.33 -5.90 1.97
C VAL A 35 11.41 -4.74 2.37
N VAL A 36 11.78 -4.00 3.41
CA VAL A 36 10.98 -2.87 3.92
C VAL A 36 11.60 -1.55 3.51
N GLY A 37 10.78 -0.67 2.90
CA GLY A 37 11.19 0.63 2.39
C GLY A 37 10.41 1.78 2.99
N ALA A 38 11.10 2.85 3.39
CA ALA A 38 10.55 4.13 3.81
C ALA A 38 11.68 5.17 3.96
N ARG A 39 11.32 6.44 4.24
CA ARG A 39 12.32 7.51 4.46
C ARG A 39 13.02 7.43 5.81
N ARG A 40 12.36 6.91 6.85
CA ARG A 40 12.84 6.93 8.24
C ARG A 40 13.59 5.64 8.58
N GLN A 41 14.93 5.71 8.57
CA GLN A 41 15.80 4.54 8.83
C GLN A 41 15.54 3.93 10.22
N VAL A 42 15.45 4.75 11.27
CA VAL A 42 15.27 4.28 12.65
C VAL A 42 14.02 3.42 12.81
N GLU A 43 12.92 3.83 12.17
CA GLU A 43 11.65 3.07 12.19
C GLU A 43 11.76 1.74 11.43
N LEU A 44 12.51 1.75 10.33
CA LEU A 44 12.78 0.53 9.55
C LEU A 44 13.65 -0.43 10.34
N ASP A 45 14.69 0.05 11.00
CA ASP A 45 15.58 -0.78 11.83
C ASP A 45 14.80 -1.43 12.99
N SER A 46 13.93 -0.64 13.65
CA SER A 46 13.01 -1.14 14.68
C SER A 46 12.09 -2.24 14.14
N LEU A 47 11.53 -2.06 12.94
CA LEU A 47 10.66 -3.05 12.31
C LEU A 47 11.41 -4.34 11.97
N VAL A 48 12.60 -4.22 11.37
CA VAL A 48 13.47 -5.36 11.05
C VAL A 48 13.86 -6.12 12.31
N ALA A 49 14.24 -5.41 13.38
CA ALA A 49 14.57 -6.03 14.67
C ALA A 49 13.37 -6.82 15.24
N GLN A 50 12.16 -6.25 15.16
CA GLN A 50 10.95 -6.92 15.62
C GLN A 50 10.63 -8.18 14.81
N ILE A 51 10.76 -8.11 13.48
CA ILE A 51 10.54 -9.26 12.58
C ILE A 51 11.54 -10.37 12.90
N LYS A 52 12.82 -10.03 13.05
CA LYS A 52 13.87 -11.01 13.38
C LYS A 52 13.69 -11.63 14.76
N ALA A 53 13.30 -10.85 15.75
CA ALA A 53 13.01 -11.35 17.10
C ALA A 53 11.83 -12.34 17.12
N ALA A 54 10.89 -12.21 16.19
CA ALA A 54 9.78 -13.15 15.99
C ALA A 54 10.14 -14.36 15.09
N GLY A 55 11.42 -14.51 14.71
CA GLY A 55 11.91 -15.61 13.86
C GLY A 55 11.64 -15.44 12.37
N GLY A 56 11.24 -14.24 11.93
CA GLY A 56 11.11 -13.88 10.51
C GLY A 56 12.42 -13.35 9.91
N ASP A 57 12.37 -13.02 8.63
CA ASP A 57 13.51 -12.45 7.90
C ASP A 57 13.10 -11.16 7.19
N ALA A 58 13.84 -10.09 7.46
CA ALA A 58 13.63 -8.81 6.81
C ALA A 58 14.93 -8.01 6.70
N ILE A 59 15.00 -7.18 5.67
CA ILE A 59 16.03 -6.19 5.44
C ILE A 59 15.41 -4.84 5.11
N ALA A 60 16.10 -3.76 5.41
CA ALA A 60 15.63 -2.40 5.21
C ALA A 60 16.45 -1.66 4.16
N LEU A 61 15.77 -0.78 3.42
CA LEU A 61 16.41 0.24 2.60
C LEU A 61 15.68 1.56 2.82
N ALA A 62 16.38 2.55 3.36
CA ALA A 62 15.80 3.88 3.51
C ALA A 62 15.94 4.69 2.21
N GLY A 63 14.88 5.44 1.87
CA GLY A 63 14.85 6.30 0.70
C GLY A 63 13.46 6.84 0.40
N ASP A 64 13.40 7.70 -0.61
CA ASP A 64 12.15 8.31 -1.03
C ASP A 64 11.60 7.62 -2.29
N VAL A 65 10.34 7.19 -2.23
CA VAL A 65 9.66 6.48 -3.33
C VAL A 65 9.49 7.31 -4.59
N VAL A 66 9.59 8.64 -4.52
CA VAL A 66 9.57 9.51 -5.71
C VAL A 66 10.86 9.40 -6.54
N SER A 67 11.92 8.83 -5.96
CA SER A 67 13.17 8.57 -6.67
C SER A 67 13.10 7.28 -7.46
N GLU A 68 13.24 7.37 -8.78
CA GLU A 68 13.31 6.20 -9.65
C GLU A 68 14.50 5.29 -9.31
N VAL A 69 15.65 5.89 -8.94
CA VAL A 69 16.83 5.14 -8.49
C VAL A 69 16.51 4.31 -7.25
N TYR A 70 15.72 4.85 -6.32
CA TYR A 70 15.31 4.13 -5.13
C TYR A 70 14.34 2.98 -5.45
N ALA A 71 13.37 3.21 -6.34
CA ALA A 71 12.45 2.18 -6.78
C ALA A 71 13.20 0.98 -7.40
N LYS A 72 14.21 1.24 -8.22
CA LYS A 72 15.10 0.23 -8.80
C LYS A 72 15.92 -0.48 -7.72
N ALA A 73 16.52 0.27 -6.78
CA ALA A 73 17.37 -0.27 -5.72
C ALA A 73 16.61 -1.23 -4.78
N LEU A 74 15.32 -1.00 -4.50
CA LEU A 74 14.50 -1.92 -3.72
C LEU A 74 14.38 -3.30 -4.40
N VAL A 75 14.18 -3.33 -5.70
CA VAL A 75 14.09 -4.58 -6.48
C VAL A 75 15.45 -5.27 -6.55
N GLU A 76 16.52 -4.51 -6.83
CA GLU A 76 17.88 -5.04 -6.85
C GLU A 76 18.26 -5.65 -5.49
N LEU A 77 17.90 -5.00 -4.38
CA LEU A 77 18.15 -5.52 -3.04
C LEU A 77 17.40 -6.84 -2.81
N ALA A 78 16.14 -6.95 -3.23
CA ALA A 78 15.38 -8.20 -3.12
C ALA A 78 16.03 -9.34 -3.90
N LEU A 79 16.49 -9.06 -5.13
CA LEU A 79 17.18 -10.04 -5.96
C LEU A 79 18.55 -10.44 -5.42
N GLN A 80 19.35 -9.49 -4.95
CA GLN A 80 20.68 -9.74 -4.39
C GLN A 80 20.63 -10.57 -3.11
N GLN A 81 19.68 -10.27 -2.22
CA GLN A 81 19.59 -10.93 -0.92
C GLN A 81 18.80 -12.24 -0.96
N TYR A 82 17.79 -12.32 -1.81
CA TYR A 82 16.82 -13.42 -1.76
C TYR A 82 16.62 -14.16 -3.10
N GLY A 83 17.19 -13.64 -4.19
CA GLY A 83 17.19 -14.28 -5.50
C GLY A 83 15.87 -14.17 -6.29
N ARG A 84 14.83 -13.54 -5.74
CA ARG A 84 13.51 -13.44 -6.35
C ARG A 84 12.68 -12.28 -5.81
N LEU A 85 11.54 -12.00 -6.48
CA LEU A 85 10.53 -11.07 -6.01
C LEU A 85 9.13 -11.59 -6.37
N ASP A 86 8.33 -11.95 -5.40
CA ASP A 86 6.98 -12.54 -5.60
C ASP A 86 5.86 -11.55 -5.34
N ILE A 87 6.06 -10.63 -4.40
CA ILE A 87 5.02 -9.73 -3.91
C ILE A 87 5.57 -8.31 -3.82
N ALA A 88 4.77 -7.34 -4.26
CA ALA A 88 5.07 -5.94 -4.05
C ALA A 88 3.85 -5.19 -3.50
N PHE A 89 3.95 -4.69 -2.28
CA PHE A 89 2.96 -3.82 -1.67
C PHE A 89 3.44 -2.37 -1.75
N ASN A 90 3.00 -1.67 -2.80
CA ASN A 90 3.27 -0.26 -3.03
C ASN A 90 2.26 0.57 -2.23
N ASN A 91 2.62 0.86 -0.97
CA ASN A 91 1.72 1.46 0.01
C ASN A 91 2.09 2.90 0.40
N ALA A 92 3.32 3.33 0.15
CA ALA A 92 3.75 4.69 0.48
C ALA A 92 2.80 5.75 -0.10
N GLY A 93 2.52 6.78 0.69
CA GLY A 93 1.64 7.87 0.26
C GLY A 93 1.59 9.01 1.27
N ILE A 94 1.06 10.13 0.81
CA ILE A 94 0.83 11.36 1.59
C ILE A 94 -0.58 11.89 1.31
N LEU A 95 -1.07 12.78 2.17
CA LEU A 95 -2.31 13.52 1.94
C LEU A 95 -2.14 14.61 0.85
N GLY A 96 -0.92 15.13 0.74
CA GLY A 96 -0.65 16.29 -0.11
C GLY A 96 -1.19 17.59 0.51
N GLU A 97 -1.22 18.65 -0.29
CA GLU A 97 -1.80 19.92 0.10
C GLU A 97 -3.33 19.82 0.15
N MET A 98 -3.92 20.22 1.27
CA MET A 98 -5.35 20.17 1.53
C MET A 98 -5.92 21.59 1.60
N GLY A 99 -7.17 21.75 1.22
CA GLY A 99 -7.87 23.01 1.26
C GLY A 99 -8.87 23.19 0.11
N PRO A 100 -9.58 24.33 0.05
CA PRO A 100 -10.44 24.64 -1.09
C PRO A 100 -9.67 24.57 -2.39
N SER A 101 -10.23 23.92 -3.41
CA SER A 101 -9.49 23.65 -4.68
C SER A 101 -8.87 24.90 -5.35
N PRO A 102 -9.48 26.10 -5.30
CA PRO A 102 -8.85 27.32 -5.83
C PRO A 102 -7.58 27.76 -5.07
N GLU A 103 -7.39 27.31 -3.85
CA GLU A 103 -6.26 27.67 -2.97
C GLU A 103 -5.13 26.64 -3.01
N VAL A 104 -5.39 25.42 -3.51
CA VAL A 104 -4.38 24.38 -3.67
C VAL A 104 -3.40 24.78 -4.77
N SER A 105 -2.11 24.82 -4.42
CA SER A 105 -1.06 25.17 -5.37
C SER A 105 -0.86 24.07 -6.41
N ALA A 106 -0.43 24.46 -7.63
CA ALA A 106 -0.03 23.49 -8.65
C ALA A 106 1.09 22.56 -8.16
N GLN A 107 2.02 23.08 -7.35
CA GLN A 107 3.11 22.31 -6.75
C GLN A 107 2.55 21.26 -5.77
N GLY A 108 1.68 21.65 -4.83
CA GLY A 108 1.08 20.74 -3.86
C GLY A 108 0.22 19.65 -4.53
N PHE A 109 -0.48 19.99 -5.61
CA PHE A 109 -1.17 19.01 -6.44
C PHE A 109 -0.20 18.01 -7.07
N ASN A 110 0.89 18.50 -7.68
CA ASN A 110 1.91 17.65 -8.31
C ASN A 110 2.64 16.77 -7.29
N ASP A 111 2.93 17.28 -6.08
CA ASP A 111 3.59 16.51 -5.03
C ASP A 111 2.75 15.30 -4.59
N ALA A 112 1.42 15.47 -4.52
CA ALA A 112 0.50 14.38 -4.25
C ALA A 112 0.50 13.33 -5.38
N LEU A 113 0.48 13.76 -6.65
CA LEU A 113 0.59 12.87 -7.80
C LEU A 113 1.93 12.12 -7.82
N GLN A 114 3.03 12.83 -7.60
CA GLN A 114 4.38 12.25 -7.58
C GLN A 114 4.50 11.17 -6.51
N THR A 115 4.04 11.47 -5.28
CA THR A 115 4.21 10.54 -4.16
C THR A 115 3.22 9.38 -4.20
N ASN A 116 1.95 9.62 -4.58
CA ASN A 116 0.92 8.58 -4.46
C ASN A 116 0.74 7.75 -5.74
N LEU A 117 0.95 8.35 -6.92
CA LEU A 117 0.69 7.70 -8.21
C LEU A 117 1.97 7.40 -8.98
N THR A 118 2.81 8.42 -9.24
CA THR A 118 4.03 8.22 -10.02
C THR A 118 4.98 7.24 -9.32
N SER A 119 5.14 7.33 -7.99
CA SER A 119 5.97 6.40 -7.24
C SER A 119 5.51 4.95 -7.34
N ALA A 120 4.20 4.72 -7.34
CA ALA A 120 3.61 3.39 -7.51
C ALA A 120 3.90 2.82 -8.91
N PHE A 121 3.80 3.67 -9.94
CA PHE A 121 4.22 3.32 -11.30
C PHE A 121 5.71 3.01 -11.37
N LEU A 122 6.58 3.83 -10.77
CA LEU A 122 8.03 3.59 -10.73
C LEU A 122 8.36 2.26 -10.03
N GLY A 123 7.69 1.95 -8.92
CA GLY A 123 7.79 0.64 -8.28
C GLY A 123 7.43 -0.48 -9.24
N ALA A 124 6.23 -0.42 -9.83
CA ALA A 124 5.73 -1.42 -10.75
C ALA A 124 6.65 -1.59 -11.98
N LYS A 125 7.19 -0.51 -12.53
CA LYS A 125 8.12 -0.49 -13.67
C LYS A 125 9.30 -1.46 -13.48
N TYR A 126 9.85 -1.55 -12.27
CA TYR A 126 10.98 -2.43 -11.96
C TYR A 126 10.56 -3.80 -11.40
N GLN A 127 9.39 -3.89 -10.75
CA GLN A 127 8.85 -5.10 -10.16
C GLN A 127 8.30 -6.07 -11.24
N LEU A 128 7.54 -5.54 -12.19
CA LEU A 128 6.83 -6.32 -13.21
C LEU A 128 7.75 -7.19 -14.08
N PRO A 129 8.87 -6.68 -14.65
CA PRO A 129 9.74 -7.52 -15.48
C PRO A 129 10.33 -8.70 -14.72
N VAL A 130 10.69 -8.51 -13.45
CA VAL A 130 11.22 -9.56 -12.59
C VAL A 130 10.17 -10.63 -12.34
N MET A 131 8.95 -10.23 -11.95
CA MET A 131 7.84 -11.15 -11.70
C MET A 131 7.45 -11.91 -12.96
N ALA A 132 7.35 -11.24 -14.10
CA ALA A 132 7.06 -11.87 -15.39
C ALA A 132 8.11 -12.91 -15.78
N HIS A 133 9.39 -12.59 -15.60
CA HIS A 133 10.50 -13.53 -15.90
C HIS A 133 10.46 -14.76 -14.98
N GLN A 134 9.99 -14.63 -13.75
CA GLN A 134 9.86 -15.72 -12.78
C GLN A 134 8.60 -16.57 -12.96
N GLY A 135 7.69 -16.17 -13.88
CA GLY A 135 6.44 -16.88 -14.16
C GLY A 135 5.27 -16.48 -13.27
N GLY A 136 5.32 -15.31 -12.62
CA GLY A 136 4.20 -14.76 -11.87
C GLY A 136 4.58 -13.94 -10.65
N GLY A 137 3.59 -13.26 -10.08
CA GLY A 137 3.74 -12.42 -8.90
C GLY A 137 2.45 -11.70 -8.53
N SER A 138 2.49 -10.91 -7.46
CA SER A 138 1.36 -10.10 -7.02
C SER A 138 1.81 -8.69 -6.67
N ILE A 139 1.26 -7.69 -7.35
CA ILE A 139 1.42 -6.27 -7.03
C ILE A 139 0.13 -5.76 -6.40
N ILE A 140 0.26 -5.06 -5.28
CA ILE A 140 -0.87 -4.46 -4.58
C ILE A 140 -0.57 -2.97 -4.37
N PHE A 141 -1.52 -2.12 -4.77
CA PHE A 141 -1.48 -0.68 -4.52
C PHE A 141 -2.41 -0.30 -3.37
N THR A 142 -2.01 0.66 -2.54
CA THR A 142 -2.90 1.29 -1.56
C THR A 142 -3.53 2.54 -2.19
N SER A 143 -4.78 2.39 -2.67
CA SER A 143 -5.64 3.50 -3.06
C SER A 143 -6.46 3.98 -1.85
N THR A 144 -7.72 4.34 -2.03
CA THR A 144 -8.66 4.76 -0.99
C THR A 144 -10.08 4.72 -1.53
N PHE A 145 -11.08 4.64 -0.64
CA PHE A 145 -12.48 4.84 -1.02
C PHE A 145 -12.76 6.29 -1.46
N VAL A 146 -11.92 7.26 -1.02
CA VAL A 146 -12.03 8.69 -1.38
C VAL A 146 -11.62 8.92 -2.83
N GLY A 147 -12.50 9.53 -3.60
CA GLY A 147 -12.30 9.72 -5.04
C GLY A 147 -12.71 8.51 -5.90
N TYR A 148 -13.19 7.44 -5.27
CA TYR A 148 -13.76 6.27 -5.93
C TYR A 148 -15.27 6.12 -5.66
N SER A 149 -15.64 5.95 -4.40
CA SER A 149 -17.02 5.73 -3.96
C SER A 149 -17.53 6.78 -2.98
N PHE A 150 -16.63 7.63 -2.49
CA PHE A 150 -16.92 8.71 -1.56
C PHE A 150 -16.06 9.94 -1.89
N ALA A 151 -16.47 11.13 -1.42
CA ALA A 151 -15.72 12.37 -1.60
C ALA A 151 -15.79 13.24 -0.33
N PHE A 152 -14.67 13.91 -0.05
CA PHE A 152 -14.61 14.97 0.96
C PHE A 152 -14.20 16.29 0.29
N PRO A 153 -14.72 17.44 0.76
CA PRO A 153 -14.16 18.73 0.35
C PRO A 153 -12.69 18.86 0.80
N GLY A 154 -11.90 19.62 0.04
CA GLY A 154 -10.54 19.97 0.42
C GLY A 154 -9.48 18.90 0.18
N VAL A 155 -9.77 17.79 -0.47
CA VAL A 155 -8.82 16.68 -0.71
C VAL A 155 -8.61 16.38 -2.20
N ALA A 156 -8.76 17.38 -3.08
CA ALA A 156 -8.76 17.16 -4.53
C ALA A 156 -7.48 16.48 -5.05
N ALA A 157 -6.29 16.93 -4.61
CA ALA A 157 -5.02 16.36 -5.02
C ALA A 157 -4.87 14.90 -4.56
N TYR A 158 -5.23 14.61 -3.31
CA TYR A 158 -5.24 13.26 -2.75
C TYR A 158 -6.18 12.34 -3.54
N ALA A 159 -7.44 12.76 -3.71
CA ALA A 159 -8.46 12.00 -4.41
C ALA A 159 -8.03 11.68 -5.86
N ALA A 160 -7.55 12.68 -6.60
CA ALA A 160 -7.07 12.49 -7.96
C ALA A 160 -5.90 11.51 -8.05
N SER A 161 -4.90 11.65 -7.15
CA SER A 161 -3.72 10.79 -7.12
C SER A 161 -4.07 9.33 -6.81
N LYS A 162 -5.02 9.11 -5.89
CA LYS A 162 -5.44 7.76 -5.48
C LYS A 162 -6.42 7.13 -6.48
N ALA A 163 -7.31 7.90 -7.10
CA ALA A 163 -8.17 7.43 -8.18
C ALA A 163 -7.34 6.97 -9.40
N GLY A 164 -6.25 7.66 -9.72
CA GLY A 164 -5.32 7.27 -10.78
C GLY A 164 -4.72 5.86 -10.60
N LEU A 165 -4.54 5.40 -9.35
CA LEU A 165 -4.06 4.05 -9.07
C LEU A 165 -5.01 2.95 -9.56
N ILE A 166 -6.31 3.24 -9.64
CA ILE A 166 -7.30 2.27 -10.13
C ILE A 166 -7.12 2.03 -11.63
N GLY A 167 -6.99 3.12 -12.41
CA GLY A 167 -6.66 3.00 -13.83
C GLY A 167 -5.32 2.31 -14.09
N LEU A 168 -4.30 2.66 -13.30
CA LEU A 168 -2.98 2.00 -13.33
C LEU A 168 -3.11 0.49 -13.02
N THR A 169 -3.88 0.12 -12.00
CA THR A 169 -4.13 -1.28 -11.64
C THR A 169 -4.72 -2.06 -12.80
N GLN A 170 -5.76 -1.54 -13.45
CA GLN A 170 -6.44 -2.20 -14.56
C GLN A 170 -5.53 -2.35 -15.79
N ALA A 171 -4.79 -1.31 -16.15
CA ALA A 171 -3.87 -1.34 -17.27
C ALA A 171 -2.77 -2.41 -17.08
N LEU A 172 -2.10 -2.38 -15.92
CA LEU A 172 -1.02 -3.33 -15.63
C LEU A 172 -1.53 -4.76 -15.44
N ALA A 173 -2.72 -4.96 -14.86
CA ALA A 173 -3.34 -6.27 -14.75
C ALA A 173 -3.61 -6.90 -16.13
N THR A 174 -4.08 -6.09 -17.08
CA THR A 174 -4.33 -6.56 -18.45
C THR A 174 -3.03 -6.84 -19.20
N GLU A 175 -2.04 -5.98 -19.06
CA GLU A 175 -0.75 -6.09 -19.75
C GLU A 175 0.06 -7.30 -19.27
N PHE A 176 0.10 -7.56 -17.94
CA PHE A 176 0.94 -8.59 -17.34
C PHE A 176 0.19 -9.86 -16.89
N GLY A 177 -1.12 -9.90 -17.05
CA GLY A 177 -1.94 -11.10 -16.79
C GLY A 177 -1.48 -12.34 -17.57
N PRO A 178 -1.13 -12.24 -18.89
CA PRO A 178 -0.58 -13.37 -19.63
C PRO A 178 0.70 -13.96 -19.04
N GLN A 179 1.49 -13.18 -18.29
CA GLN A 179 2.70 -13.62 -17.58
C GLN A 179 2.41 -14.04 -16.13
N GLN A 180 1.13 -14.24 -15.77
CA GLN A 180 0.69 -14.67 -14.43
C GLN A 180 1.03 -13.65 -13.32
N VAL A 181 1.19 -12.36 -13.64
CA VAL A 181 1.33 -11.29 -12.67
C VAL A 181 -0.04 -10.68 -12.39
N ARG A 182 -0.47 -10.76 -11.14
CA ARG A 182 -1.71 -10.15 -10.68
C ARG A 182 -1.43 -8.74 -10.17
N VAL A 183 -2.28 -7.80 -10.51
CA VAL A 183 -2.17 -6.41 -10.05
C VAL A 183 -3.53 -5.97 -9.51
N ASN A 184 -3.57 -5.56 -8.23
CA ASN A 184 -4.79 -5.18 -7.54
C ASN A 184 -4.60 -3.91 -6.72
N ALA A 185 -5.68 -3.23 -6.37
CA ALA A 185 -5.69 -2.13 -5.42
C ALA A 185 -6.60 -2.45 -4.23
N ILE A 186 -6.14 -2.11 -3.02
CA ILE A 186 -7.01 -2.01 -1.85
C ILE A 186 -7.47 -0.55 -1.70
N LEU A 187 -8.71 -0.38 -1.28
CA LEU A 187 -9.35 0.91 -1.05
C LEU A 187 -9.79 0.99 0.42
N PRO A 188 -8.88 1.36 1.33
CA PRO A 188 -9.23 1.50 2.74
C PRO A 188 -10.26 2.59 2.98
N GLY A 189 -11.16 2.36 3.96
CA GLY A 189 -11.83 3.42 4.70
C GLY A 189 -10.88 4.10 5.67
N ALA A 190 -11.40 4.66 6.77
CA ALA A 190 -10.54 5.22 7.81
C ALA A 190 -9.84 4.08 8.59
N VAL A 191 -8.53 4.25 8.81
CA VAL A 191 -7.66 3.29 9.50
C VAL A 191 -6.87 4.02 10.58
N ASP A 192 -6.82 3.51 11.79
CA ASP A 192 -6.10 4.12 12.91
C ASP A 192 -4.58 4.10 12.68
N THR A 193 -4.09 5.13 12.02
CA THR A 193 -2.70 5.33 11.63
C THR A 193 -2.24 6.73 12.04
N PRO A 194 -0.94 7.02 12.05
CA PRO A 194 -0.46 8.39 12.26
C PRO A 194 -1.08 9.41 11.30
N MET A 195 -1.29 9.02 10.02
CA MET A 195 -1.94 9.88 9.02
C MET A 195 -3.40 10.19 9.40
N TYR A 196 -4.15 9.20 9.85
CA TYR A 196 -5.54 9.38 10.31
C TYR A 196 -5.60 10.30 11.53
N ARG A 197 -4.73 10.10 12.52
CA ARG A 197 -4.69 10.90 13.73
C ARG A 197 -4.29 12.36 13.49
N GLN A 198 -3.45 12.60 12.49
CA GLN A 198 -3.08 13.95 12.05
C GLN A 198 -4.28 14.71 11.45
N MET A 199 -5.20 14.01 10.76
CA MET A 199 -6.39 14.60 10.15
C MET A 199 -7.54 14.75 11.15
N ASN A 200 -7.58 13.93 12.19
CA ASN A 200 -8.69 13.81 13.13
C ASN A 200 -8.16 13.90 14.55
N ASP A 201 -7.80 15.13 14.96
CA ASP A 201 -7.12 15.42 16.22
C ASP A 201 -8.06 15.59 17.42
N SER A 202 -9.38 15.69 17.19
CA SER A 202 -10.39 15.79 18.24
C SER A 202 -11.25 14.52 18.35
N ALA A 203 -11.83 14.31 19.54
CA ALA A 203 -12.73 13.20 19.79
C ALA A 203 -14.00 13.29 18.92
N GLU A 204 -14.49 14.50 18.66
CA GLU A 204 -15.64 14.77 17.80
C GLU A 204 -15.36 14.40 16.36
N ALA A 205 -14.18 14.79 15.82
CA ALA A 205 -13.76 14.42 14.47
C ALA A 205 -13.62 12.90 14.32
N GLN A 206 -13.01 12.24 15.31
CA GLN A 206 -12.87 10.78 15.31
C GLN A 206 -14.23 10.07 15.37
N ALA A 207 -15.14 10.54 16.21
CA ALA A 207 -16.51 10.01 16.31
C ALA A 207 -17.29 10.22 15.00
N TYR A 208 -17.16 11.39 14.37
CA TYR A 208 -17.78 11.66 13.08
C TYR A 208 -17.30 10.69 12.01
N ILE A 209 -15.99 10.52 11.88
CA ILE A 209 -15.40 9.57 10.89
C ILE A 209 -15.80 8.12 11.19
N ALA A 210 -15.79 7.70 12.46
CA ALA A 210 -16.25 6.37 12.84
C ALA A 210 -17.72 6.13 12.44
N ASN A 211 -18.58 7.13 12.62
CA ASN A 211 -20.00 7.06 12.28
C ASN A 211 -20.28 6.95 10.76
N LEU A 212 -19.39 7.41 9.90
CA LEU A 212 -19.51 7.22 8.45
C LEU A 212 -19.48 5.75 8.03
N HIS A 213 -18.79 4.91 8.80
CA HIS A 213 -18.69 3.48 8.53
C HIS A 213 -19.96 2.74 9.00
N ALA A 214 -20.45 1.78 8.22
CA ALA A 214 -21.55 0.93 8.66
C ALA A 214 -21.20 0.16 9.95
N LEU A 215 -19.91 -0.22 10.11
CA LEU A 215 -19.39 -0.89 11.31
C LEU A 215 -19.19 0.05 12.51
N LYS A 216 -19.46 1.36 12.37
CA LYS A 216 -19.40 2.39 13.43
C LYS A 216 -18.05 2.46 14.15
N ARG A 217 -16.98 2.18 13.46
CA ARG A 217 -15.60 2.29 13.93
C ARG A 217 -14.62 2.47 12.78
N VAL A 218 -13.43 2.93 13.08
CA VAL A 218 -12.28 2.88 12.16
C VAL A 218 -11.64 1.48 12.19
N ALA A 219 -10.95 1.11 11.12
CA ALA A 219 -10.21 -0.14 11.07
C ALA A 219 -8.86 -0.04 11.80
N THR A 220 -8.31 -1.17 12.21
CA THR A 220 -6.92 -1.26 12.63
C THR A 220 -6.00 -1.52 11.43
N PRO A 221 -4.71 -1.17 11.48
CA PRO A 221 -3.74 -1.51 10.44
C PRO A 221 -3.66 -3.02 10.16
N GLU A 222 -3.85 -3.85 11.18
CA GLU A 222 -3.82 -5.33 11.09
C GLU A 222 -5.02 -5.88 10.30
N GLU A 223 -6.18 -5.20 10.34
CA GLU A 223 -7.34 -5.59 9.54
C GLU A 223 -7.05 -5.38 8.05
N LEU A 224 -6.42 -4.26 7.70
CA LEU A 224 -5.99 -3.98 6.33
C LEU A 224 -4.88 -4.95 5.89
N ALA A 225 -3.91 -5.23 6.76
CA ALA A 225 -2.83 -6.16 6.47
C ALA A 225 -3.36 -7.57 6.10
N ARG A 226 -4.46 -8.03 6.72
CA ARG A 226 -5.11 -9.29 6.35
C ARG A 226 -5.71 -9.27 4.94
N SER A 227 -6.29 -8.14 4.52
CA SER A 227 -6.78 -7.98 3.15
C SER A 227 -5.65 -7.95 2.13
N VAL A 228 -4.52 -7.31 2.48
CA VAL A 228 -3.30 -7.32 1.65
C VAL A 228 -2.72 -8.73 1.58
N LEU A 229 -2.69 -9.48 2.68
CA LEU A 229 -2.25 -10.88 2.70
C LEU A 229 -3.10 -11.77 1.77
N TYR A 230 -4.42 -11.59 1.75
CA TYR A 230 -5.29 -12.29 0.80
C TYR A 230 -4.87 -12.02 -0.64
N LEU A 231 -4.69 -10.75 -1.03
CA LEU A 231 -4.29 -10.39 -2.39
C LEU A 231 -2.85 -10.82 -2.73
N ALA A 232 -1.98 -10.94 -1.74
CA ALA A 232 -0.59 -11.39 -1.89
C ALA A 232 -0.45 -12.91 -2.05
N SER A 233 -1.39 -13.67 -1.50
CA SER A 233 -1.35 -15.14 -1.44
C SER A 233 -2.05 -15.81 -2.62
N ASP A 234 -1.90 -17.12 -2.71
CA ASP A 234 -2.56 -17.96 -3.72
C ASP A 234 -4.09 -18.06 -3.47
N ASP A 235 -4.60 -17.65 -2.30
CA ASP A 235 -6.04 -17.54 -2.02
C ASP A 235 -6.76 -16.59 -3.00
N SER A 236 -6.03 -15.68 -3.63
CA SER A 236 -6.52 -14.74 -4.63
C SER A 236 -5.99 -15.02 -6.05
N SER A 237 -5.69 -16.28 -6.36
CA SER A 237 -5.08 -16.69 -7.63
C SER A 237 -5.87 -16.29 -8.88
N PHE A 238 -7.18 -16.09 -8.76
CA PHE A 238 -8.05 -15.64 -9.85
C PHE A 238 -8.55 -14.18 -9.69
N VAL A 239 -7.83 -13.36 -8.89
CA VAL A 239 -8.18 -11.97 -8.60
C VAL A 239 -7.10 -11.04 -9.16
N THR A 240 -7.42 -10.30 -10.22
CA THR A 240 -6.55 -9.28 -10.82
C THR A 240 -7.39 -8.13 -11.39
N GLY A 241 -6.81 -6.93 -11.45
CA GLY A 241 -7.46 -5.71 -11.96
C GLY A 241 -8.52 -5.12 -11.03
N THR A 242 -8.61 -5.58 -9.76
CA THR A 242 -9.69 -5.17 -8.86
C THR A 242 -9.34 -3.92 -8.05
N ALA A 243 -10.38 -3.14 -7.74
CA ALA A 243 -10.39 -2.06 -6.75
C ALA A 243 -11.21 -2.55 -5.55
N SER A 244 -10.53 -3.19 -4.58
CA SER A 244 -11.17 -3.89 -3.46
C SER A 244 -11.43 -2.92 -2.29
N LEU A 245 -12.69 -2.59 -2.04
CA LEU A 245 -13.09 -1.79 -0.87
C LEU A 245 -12.86 -2.57 0.42
N VAL A 246 -12.14 -1.95 1.36
CA VAL A 246 -11.90 -2.43 2.72
C VAL A 246 -12.22 -1.27 3.67
N ASP A 247 -13.47 -0.86 3.69
CA ASP A 247 -13.92 0.44 4.20
C ASP A 247 -14.99 0.35 5.29
N GLY A 248 -15.21 -0.84 5.84
CA GLY A 248 -16.23 -1.04 6.88
C GLY A 248 -17.63 -0.59 6.48
N GLY A 249 -17.89 -0.54 5.17
CA GLY A 249 -19.16 -0.11 4.59
C GLY A 249 -19.35 1.41 4.52
N ALA A 250 -18.30 2.22 4.60
CA ALA A 250 -18.39 3.67 4.48
C ALA A 250 -18.95 4.11 3.11
N SER A 251 -18.61 3.41 2.04
CA SER A 251 -19.07 3.69 0.67
C SER A 251 -20.58 3.50 0.46
N ILE A 252 -21.25 2.72 1.30
CA ILE A 252 -22.67 2.38 1.17
C ILE A 252 -23.51 2.86 2.35
N SER A 253 -22.86 3.31 3.42
CA SER A 253 -23.55 3.85 4.60
C SER A 253 -24.15 5.22 4.26
N ARG A 254 -25.42 5.35 4.61
CA ARG A 254 -26.12 6.66 4.64
C ARG A 254 -26.41 6.96 6.10
N SER A 255 -25.44 7.55 6.78
CA SER A 255 -25.60 8.02 8.16
C SER A 255 -26.25 9.38 8.22
#